data_7ff07d6b346348a785ad590d300775dd
#
_entry.id   7ff07d6b346348a785ad590d300775dd
#
_cell.length_a   1.000
_cell.length_b   1.000
_cell.length_c   1.000
_cell.angle_alpha   90.00
_cell.angle_beta   90.00
_cell.angle_gamma   90.00
#
_symmetry.space_group_name_H-M   'P 1'
#
loop_
_entity.id
_entity.type
_entity.pdbx_description
1 polymer ?
#
loop_
_entity_poly.entity_id
_entity_poly.type
_entity_poly.pdbx_seq_one_letter_code
_entity_poly.pdbx_strand_id
1 'polypeptide(L)'
;ANIGNILGFERVFPDAKVIRLEQNYRSTKNILNAANEVIANNAARKEKRLWTENPEGEKLHFRQFMNGFEEAEYVIGDIAKKKREHLADYRECAILYRTNAQSRLFEEKCLKANIPYKIVGGINFYARKEIKDLLCYLKTIDNSADDLAVRRILNVPKRGIGATTVGRVQDYADYMNVSFYDALRVAEEVPSIGRSLNKIEGFVTFIQSLKSKAQAYSVTEILEEVIDLTGYVDELKAEDTEESRARIENIDELISKTVSYEEAMKAEGRDCLLYTSPSPR
;
A
#
# COMPACT_ATOMS: atom_id res chain seq x y z
N ALA A 1 0.18 -14.37 -16.01
CA ALA A 1 0.50 -15.35 -17.07
C ALA A 1 -0.32 -16.62 -16.84
N ASN A 2 -1.01 -17.12 -17.88
CA ASN A 2 -1.83 -18.33 -17.76
C ASN A 2 -0.94 -19.56 -17.97
N ILE A 3 -0.80 -20.42 -16.96
CA ILE A 3 -0.05 -21.68 -17.02
C ILE A 3 -0.61 -22.62 -18.10
N GLY A 4 -1.90 -22.50 -18.45
CA GLY A 4 -2.53 -23.26 -19.53
C GLY A 4 -1.85 -23.13 -20.87
N ASN A 5 -1.25 -21.97 -21.17
CA ASN A 5 -0.50 -21.74 -22.41
C ASN A 5 0.78 -22.60 -22.45
N ILE A 6 1.43 -22.82 -21.32
CA ILE A 6 2.62 -23.67 -21.22
C ILE A 6 2.23 -25.14 -21.27
N LEU A 7 1.18 -25.53 -20.56
CA LEU A 7 0.70 -26.91 -20.52
C LEU A 7 0.09 -27.35 -21.85
N GLY A 8 -0.56 -26.43 -22.58
CA GLY A 8 -1.18 -26.69 -23.89
C GLY A 8 -0.21 -26.64 -25.07
N PHE A 9 1.02 -26.17 -24.88
CA PHE A 9 1.95 -25.91 -25.98
C PHE A 9 2.22 -27.15 -26.87
N GLU A 10 2.45 -28.30 -26.25
CA GLU A 10 2.73 -29.56 -26.97
C GLU A 10 1.52 -30.08 -27.75
N ARG A 11 0.28 -29.68 -27.37
CA ARG A 11 -0.92 -30.03 -28.15
C ARG A 11 -1.00 -29.20 -29.45
N VAL A 12 -0.53 -27.95 -29.40
CA VAL A 12 -0.54 -27.04 -30.54
C VAL A 12 0.64 -27.32 -31.46
N PHE A 13 1.79 -27.74 -30.89
CA PHE A 13 3.03 -28.06 -31.59
C PHE A 13 3.52 -29.46 -31.25
N PRO A 14 2.95 -30.51 -31.87
CA PRO A 14 3.25 -31.91 -31.53
C PRO A 14 4.72 -32.32 -31.76
N ASP A 15 5.41 -31.64 -32.71
CA ASP A 15 6.80 -31.90 -33.05
C ASP A 15 7.80 -31.12 -32.16
N ALA A 16 7.30 -30.37 -31.16
CA ALA A 16 8.15 -29.58 -30.29
C ALA A 16 9.00 -30.47 -29.39
N LYS A 17 10.32 -30.27 -29.40
CA LYS A 17 11.24 -30.95 -28.48
C LYS A 17 11.19 -30.28 -27.11
N VAL A 18 10.72 -31.00 -26.10
CA VAL A 18 10.68 -30.52 -24.72
C VAL A 18 11.98 -30.87 -24.00
N ILE A 19 12.66 -29.85 -23.51
CA ILE A 19 13.88 -29.99 -22.70
C ILE A 19 13.55 -29.50 -21.28
N ARG A 20 13.79 -30.35 -20.27
CA ARG A 20 13.58 -30.00 -18.86
C ARG A 20 14.91 -29.59 -18.24
N LEU A 21 14.96 -28.34 -17.74
CA LEU A 21 16.11 -27.84 -17.01
C LEU A 21 15.90 -28.18 -15.52
N GLU A 22 16.46 -29.32 -15.05
CA GLU A 22 16.22 -29.84 -13.70
C GLU A 22 17.37 -29.55 -12.75
N GLN A 23 18.59 -29.33 -13.26
CA GLN A 23 19.72 -28.96 -12.45
C GLN A 23 19.63 -27.51 -11.98
N ASN A 24 19.75 -27.32 -10.68
CA ASN A 24 19.75 -26.00 -10.03
C ASN A 24 21.14 -25.71 -9.48
N TYR A 25 21.66 -24.52 -9.78
CA TYR A 25 23.01 -24.08 -9.41
C TYR A 25 23.02 -23.07 -8.27
N ARG A 26 21.85 -22.67 -7.78
CA ARG A 26 21.70 -21.62 -6.77
C ARG A 26 21.56 -22.16 -5.36
N SER A 27 20.63 -23.08 -5.17
CA SER A 27 20.14 -23.52 -3.87
C SER A 27 20.83 -24.79 -3.37
N THR A 28 20.84 -24.98 -2.06
CA THR A 28 21.28 -26.19 -1.40
C THR A 28 20.23 -27.31 -1.51
N LYS A 29 20.61 -28.56 -1.21
CA LYS A 29 19.72 -29.74 -1.31
C LYS A 29 18.48 -29.60 -0.40
N ASN A 30 18.65 -29.12 0.83
CA ASN A 30 17.54 -28.93 1.77
C ASN A 30 16.46 -27.99 1.23
N ILE A 31 16.87 -26.89 0.61
CA ILE A 31 15.94 -25.92 -0.01
C ILE A 31 15.21 -26.58 -1.18
N LEU A 32 15.92 -27.30 -2.06
CA LEU A 32 15.29 -27.93 -3.23
C LEU A 32 14.37 -29.08 -2.83
N ASN A 33 14.72 -29.86 -1.83
CA ASN A 33 13.85 -30.93 -1.33
C ASN A 33 12.54 -30.35 -0.82
N ALA A 34 12.59 -29.31 0.02
CA ALA A 34 11.38 -28.64 0.49
C ALA A 34 10.55 -28.02 -0.66
N ALA A 35 11.20 -27.40 -1.63
CA ALA A 35 10.52 -26.84 -2.81
C ALA A 35 9.85 -27.93 -3.66
N ASN A 36 10.51 -29.07 -3.85
CA ASN A 36 9.93 -30.20 -4.57
C ASN A 36 8.70 -30.79 -3.85
N GLU A 37 8.74 -30.89 -2.51
CA GLU A 37 7.60 -31.35 -1.70
C GLU A 37 6.41 -30.37 -1.78
N VAL A 38 6.67 -29.08 -1.65
CA VAL A 38 5.62 -28.06 -1.76
C VAL A 38 4.95 -28.10 -3.13
N ILE A 39 5.74 -28.15 -4.20
CA ILE A 39 5.18 -28.13 -5.57
C ILE A 39 4.51 -29.44 -5.95
N ALA A 40 4.81 -30.55 -5.27
CA ALA A 40 4.16 -31.83 -5.50
C ALA A 40 2.65 -31.79 -5.24
N ASN A 41 2.18 -30.87 -4.39
CA ASN A 41 0.75 -30.67 -4.13
C ASN A 41 -0.02 -30.06 -5.32
N ASN A 42 0.67 -29.53 -6.34
CA ASN A 42 0.05 -29.01 -7.55
C ASN A 42 -0.22 -30.13 -8.56
N ALA A 43 -1.47 -30.54 -8.71
CA ALA A 43 -1.88 -31.57 -9.66
C ALA A 43 -1.73 -31.14 -11.14
N ALA A 44 -1.97 -29.85 -11.45
CA ALA A 44 -1.89 -29.30 -12.80
C ALA A 44 -0.49 -28.75 -13.10
N ARG A 45 0.50 -29.61 -13.24
CA ARG A 45 1.87 -29.23 -13.60
C ARG A 45 2.53 -30.23 -14.54
N LYS A 46 3.59 -29.83 -15.26
CA LYS A 46 4.51 -30.79 -15.87
C LYS A 46 5.43 -31.33 -14.78
N GLU A 47 5.57 -32.65 -14.70
CA GLU A 47 6.50 -33.27 -13.76
C GLU A 47 7.92 -32.78 -14.01
N LYS A 48 8.51 -32.19 -12.98
CA LYS A 48 9.88 -31.73 -12.94
C LYS A 48 10.38 -31.86 -11.51
N ARG A 49 11.57 -32.41 -11.32
CA ARG A 49 12.23 -32.50 -10.02
C ARG A 49 13.56 -31.77 -10.07
N LEU A 50 13.67 -30.71 -9.29
CA LEU A 50 14.92 -29.97 -9.19
C LEU A 50 15.93 -30.73 -8.35
N TRP A 51 17.19 -30.77 -8.82
CA TRP A 51 18.31 -31.34 -8.10
C TRP A 51 19.53 -30.42 -8.21
N THR A 52 20.54 -30.62 -7.31
CA THR A 52 21.75 -29.80 -7.29
C THR A 52 22.97 -30.65 -6.82
N GLU A 53 24.15 -30.26 -7.24
CA GLU A 53 25.43 -30.73 -6.73
C GLU A 53 25.88 -29.98 -5.49
N ASN A 54 25.22 -28.84 -5.15
CA ASN A 54 25.52 -28.06 -3.96
C ASN A 54 25.36 -28.93 -2.69
N PRO A 55 26.03 -28.58 -1.57
CA PRO A 55 25.91 -29.30 -0.31
C PRO A 55 24.47 -29.29 0.24
N GLU A 56 24.23 -30.05 1.29
CA GLU A 56 22.91 -30.10 1.95
C GLU A 56 22.45 -28.74 2.45
N GLY A 57 23.38 -27.93 2.96
CA GLY A 57 23.08 -26.63 3.56
C GLY A 57 22.38 -26.75 4.92
N GLU A 58 22.00 -25.62 5.47
CA GLU A 58 21.26 -25.56 6.73
C GLU A 58 19.83 -26.08 6.59
N LYS A 59 19.24 -26.49 7.70
CA LYS A 59 17.82 -26.90 7.77
C LYS A 59 16.93 -25.67 7.63
N LEU A 60 15.74 -25.86 7.03
CA LEU A 60 14.72 -24.85 7.03
C LEU A 60 14.10 -24.73 8.41
N HIS A 61 13.81 -23.47 8.80
CA HIS A 61 13.11 -23.17 10.03
C HIS A 61 11.68 -22.75 9.70
N PHE A 62 10.71 -23.41 10.33
CA PHE A 62 9.30 -23.04 10.25
C PHE A 62 8.85 -22.45 11.59
N ARG A 63 8.13 -21.33 11.52
CA ARG A 63 7.47 -20.73 12.68
C ARG A 63 6.07 -20.26 12.31
N GLN A 64 5.17 -20.35 13.27
CA GLN A 64 3.84 -19.80 13.19
C GLN A 64 3.68 -18.73 14.26
N PHE A 65 3.05 -17.61 13.90
CA PHE A 65 2.83 -16.47 14.77
C PHE A 65 1.32 -16.24 14.94
N MET A 66 0.93 -15.56 16.01
CA MET A 66 -0.46 -15.24 16.27
C MET A 66 -0.99 -14.15 15.32
N ASN A 67 -0.10 -13.26 14.88
CA ASN A 67 -0.42 -12.16 13.97
C ASN A 67 0.81 -11.70 13.18
N GLY A 68 0.59 -10.90 12.14
CA GLY A 68 1.66 -10.40 11.29
C GLY A 68 2.63 -9.43 11.97
N PHE A 69 2.22 -8.80 13.08
CA PHE A 69 3.09 -7.91 13.83
C PHE A 69 4.20 -8.69 14.55
N GLU A 70 3.85 -9.78 15.21
CA GLU A 70 4.83 -10.71 15.83
C GLU A 70 5.76 -11.33 14.79
N GLU A 71 5.20 -11.72 13.63
CA GLU A 71 5.97 -12.22 12.50
C GLU A 71 7.03 -11.22 12.05
N ALA A 72 6.62 -9.99 11.76
CA ALA A 72 7.53 -8.94 11.31
C ALA A 72 8.60 -8.60 12.36
N GLU A 73 8.21 -8.54 13.65
CA GLU A 73 9.15 -8.29 14.75
C GLU A 73 10.20 -9.39 14.87
N TYR A 74 9.76 -10.64 14.81
CA TYR A 74 10.67 -11.79 14.85
C TYR A 74 11.63 -11.80 13.65
N VAL A 75 11.12 -11.64 12.44
CA VAL A 75 11.94 -11.71 11.22
C VAL A 75 12.98 -10.58 11.19
N ILE A 76 12.57 -9.34 11.48
CA ILE A 76 13.48 -8.19 11.52
C ILE A 76 14.48 -8.31 12.68
N GLY A 77 14.04 -8.82 13.83
CA GLY A 77 14.91 -9.11 14.97
C GLY A 77 15.96 -10.17 14.67
N ASP A 78 15.60 -11.23 13.95
CA ASP A 78 16.54 -12.29 13.51
C ASP A 78 17.58 -11.75 12.51
N ILE A 79 17.15 -10.95 11.53
CA ILE A 79 18.04 -10.28 10.58
C ILE A 79 19.04 -9.37 11.31
N ALA A 80 18.54 -8.55 12.26
CA ALA A 80 19.38 -7.67 13.06
C ALA A 80 20.40 -8.46 13.92
N LYS A 81 19.97 -9.60 14.48
CA LYS A 81 20.84 -10.50 15.25
C LYS A 81 21.94 -11.08 14.37
N LYS A 82 21.59 -11.64 13.21
CA LYS A 82 22.58 -12.19 12.26
C LYS A 82 23.62 -11.17 11.84
N LYS A 83 23.22 -9.92 11.61
CA LYS A 83 24.16 -8.84 11.32
C LYS A 83 25.11 -8.54 12.48
N ARG A 84 24.61 -8.49 13.74
CA ARG A 84 25.46 -8.28 14.93
C ARG A 84 26.45 -9.42 15.16
N GLU A 85 26.05 -10.65 14.88
CA GLU A 85 26.85 -11.86 15.04
C GLU A 85 27.79 -12.11 13.84
N HIS A 86 27.81 -11.19 12.85
CA HIS A 86 28.59 -11.30 11.60
C HIS A 86 28.30 -12.57 10.78
N LEU A 87 27.10 -13.13 10.91
CA LEU A 87 26.64 -14.29 10.16
C LEU A 87 26.11 -13.94 8.77
N ALA A 88 25.53 -12.72 8.61
CA ALA A 88 25.03 -12.22 7.32
C ALA A 88 25.02 -10.70 7.30
N ASP A 89 25.13 -10.12 6.12
CA ASP A 89 24.89 -8.71 5.87
C ASP A 89 23.42 -8.45 5.49
N TYR A 90 22.89 -7.23 5.72
CA TYR A 90 21.52 -6.86 5.33
C TYR A 90 21.26 -7.11 3.85
N ARG A 91 22.25 -6.85 2.98
CA ARG A 91 22.15 -7.08 1.52
C ARG A 91 22.02 -8.55 1.12
N GLU A 92 22.33 -9.47 2.03
CA GLU A 92 22.25 -10.91 1.82
C GLU A 92 20.93 -11.50 2.31
N CYS A 93 20.10 -10.66 2.95
CA CYS A 93 18.79 -11.04 3.47
C CYS A 93 17.68 -10.60 2.51
N ALA A 94 16.69 -11.45 2.31
CA ALA A 94 15.48 -11.14 1.55
C ALA A 94 14.24 -11.64 2.27
N ILE A 95 13.18 -10.83 2.27
CA ILE A 95 11.85 -11.20 2.76
C ILE A 95 10.93 -11.31 1.56
N LEU A 96 10.31 -12.49 1.41
CA LEU A 96 9.37 -12.76 0.33
C LEU A 96 7.97 -12.88 0.92
N TYR A 97 6.99 -12.21 0.30
CA TYR A 97 5.60 -12.22 0.72
C TYR A 97 4.66 -12.42 -0.48
N ARG A 98 3.43 -12.85 -0.22
CA ARG A 98 2.46 -13.20 -1.27
C ARG A 98 1.79 -11.96 -1.86
N THR A 99 1.41 -10.99 -1.03
CA THR A 99 0.73 -9.76 -1.45
C THR A 99 1.51 -8.53 -1.03
N ASN A 100 1.37 -7.45 -1.79
CA ASN A 100 2.07 -6.20 -1.50
C ASN A 100 1.62 -5.56 -0.18
N ALA A 101 0.42 -5.83 0.29
CA ALA A 101 -0.08 -5.32 1.57
C ALA A 101 0.78 -5.79 2.76
N GLN A 102 1.26 -7.03 2.70
CA GLN A 102 2.11 -7.61 3.75
C GLN A 102 3.44 -6.86 3.97
N SER A 103 3.93 -6.09 2.97
CA SER A 103 5.19 -5.35 3.10
C SER A 103 5.18 -4.31 4.22
N ARG A 104 4.03 -3.72 4.53
CA ARG A 104 3.88 -2.60 5.47
C ARG A 104 4.52 -2.88 6.83
N LEU A 105 4.18 -3.99 7.45
CA LEU A 105 4.68 -4.33 8.80
C LEU A 105 6.20 -4.52 8.80
N PHE A 106 6.75 -5.13 7.76
CA PHE A 106 8.21 -5.28 7.60
C PHE A 106 8.90 -3.93 7.38
N GLU A 107 8.31 -3.05 6.55
CA GLU A 107 8.81 -1.69 6.32
C GLU A 107 8.86 -0.88 7.62
N GLU A 108 7.78 -0.88 8.40
CA GLU A 108 7.71 -0.18 9.68
C GLU A 108 8.73 -0.72 10.69
N LYS A 109 8.90 -2.03 10.76
CA LYS A 109 9.89 -2.64 11.66
C LYS A 109 11.33 -2.35 11.21
N CYS A 110 11.62 -2.35 9.92
CA CYS A 110 12.92 -1.92 9.38
C CYS A 110 13.22 -0.46 9.73
N LEU A 111 12.26 0.45 9.55
CA LEU A 111 12.41 1.86 9.89
C LEU A 111 12.67 2.05 11.40
N LYS A 112 11.88 1.39 12.26
CA LYS A 112 12.06 1.46 13.71
C LYS A 112 13.40 0.92 14.17
N ALA A 113 13.91 -0.11 13.49
CA ALA A 113 15.21 -0.72 13.79
C ALA A 113 16.40 -0.06 13.07
N ASN A 114 16.18 1.03 12.28
CA ASN A 114 17.16 1.66 11.42
C ASN A 114 17.88 0.69 10.47
N ILE A 115 17.14 -0.30 9.94
CA ILE A 115 17.66 -1.26 8.97
C ILE A 115 17.38 -0.75 7.56
N PRO A 116 18.40 -0.54 6.72
CA PRO A 116 18.19 -0.15 5.33
C PRO A 116 17.51 -1.29 4.56
N TYR A 117 16.47 -0.95 3.78
CA TYR A 117 15.74 -1.92 2.97
C TYR A 117 15.41 -1.37 1.59
N LYS A 118 15.11 -2.26 0.65
CA LYS A 118 14.64 -1.93 -0.69
C LYS A 118 13.48 -2.84 -1.06
N ILE A 119 12.38 -2.25 -1.51
CA ILE A 119 11.25 -3.01 -2.06
C ILE A 119 11.55 -3.29 -3.54
N VAL A 120 11.47 -4.57 -3.92
CA VAL A 120 11.71 -5.02 -5.30
C VAL A 120 10.38 -5.43 -5.92
N GLY A 121 10.06 -4.84 -7.07
CA GLY A 121 8.82 -5.13 -7.80
C GLY A 121 7.56 -4.49 -7.20
N GLY A 122 7.71 -3.60 -6.23
CA GLY A 122 6.62 -2.86 -5.60
C GLY A 122 6.95 -1.40 -5.34
N ILE A 123 5.94 -0.67 -4.89
CA ILE A 123 6.05 0.70 -4.41
C ILE A 123 5.91 0.67 -2.89
N ASN A 124 6.72 1.46 -2.19
CA ASN A 124 6.58 1.65 -0.74
C ASN A 124 5.11 1.88 -0.36
N PHE A 125 4.65 1.29 0.73
CA PHE A 125 3.25 1.33 1.15
C PHE A 125 2.67 2.74 1.11
N TYR A 126 3.36 3.69 1.74
CA TYR A 126 2.92 5.08 1.80
C TYR A 126 3.07 5.86 0.48
N ALA A 127 3.78 5.30 -0.50
CA ALA A 127 3.91 5.88 -1.84
C ALA A 127 2.83 5.40 -2.82
N ARG A 128 2.01 4.40 -2.45
CA ARG A 128 0.90 3.88 -3.26
C ARG A 128 -0.16 4.95 -3.46
N LYS A 129 -0.79 4.94 -4.64
CA LYS A 129 -1.73 5.98 -5.05
C LYS A 129 -2.89 6.11 -4.06
N GLU A 130 -3.59 4.99 -3.80
CA GLU A 130 -4.76 4.92 -2.90
C GLU A 130 -4.42 5.37 -1.47
N ILE A 131 -3.26 5.00 -0.97
CA ILE A 131 -2.79 5.40 0.36
C ILE A 131 -2.51 6.91 0.40
N LYS A 132 -1.82 7.45 -0.61
CA LYS A 132 -1.59 8.89 -0.72
C LYS A 132 -2.89 9.68 -0.85
N ASP A 133 -3.86 9.16 -1.60
CA ASP A 133 -5.15 9.83 -1.77
C ASP A 133 -5.87 9.94 -0.43
N LEU A 134 -6.01 8.84 0.30
CA LEU A 134 -6.67 8.81 1.61
C LEU A 134 -5.92 9.63 2.67
N LEU A 135 -4.59 9.55 2.72
CA LEU A 135 -3.79 10.40 3.60
C LEU A 135 -3.93 11.88 3.27
N CYS A 136 -4.07 12.26 1.99
CA CYS A 136 -4.31 13.64 1.61
C CYS A 136 -5.72 14.13 2.06
N TYR A 137 -6.72 13.24 2.09
CA TYR A 137 -8.00 13.57 2.71
C TYR A 137 -7.84 13.89 4.20
N LEU A 138 -7.19 13.01 4.96
CA LEU A 138 -6.94 13.23 6.39
C LEU A 138 -6.14 14.52 6.63
N LYS A 139 -5.09 14.77 5.83
CA LYS A 139 -4.30 16.00 5.90
C LYS A 139 -5.14 17.25 5.61
N THR A 140 -6.03 17.21 4.61
CA THR A 140 -6.90 18.33 4.27
C THR A 140 -7.94 18.60 5.36
N ILE A 141 -8.44 17.57 6.02
CA ILE A 141 -9.36 17.68 7.15
C ILE A 141 -8.66 18.32 8.33
N ASP A 142 -7.44 17.90 8.64
CA ASP A 142 -6.62 18.47 9.70
C ASP A 142 -6.15 19.88 9.37
N ASN A 143 -5.45 20.05 8.27
CA ASN A 143 -4.89 21.31 7.80
C ASN A 143 -5.20 21.58 6.33
N SER A 144 -6.23 22.34 6.05
CA SER A 144 -6.61 22.71 4.68
C SER A 144 -5.70 23.75 4.02
N ALA A 145 -4.70 24.29 4.71
CA ALA A 145 -3.67 25.10 4.09
C ALA A 145 -2.56 24.28 3.39
N ASP A 146 -2.60 22.95 3.46
CA ASP A 146 -1.76 22.08 2.64
C ASP A 146 -2.32 21.99 1.21
N ASP A 147 -1.96 22.96 0.38
CA ASP A 147 -2.44 23.08 -1.01
C ASP A 147 -2.14 21.82 -1.85
N LEU A 148 -1.03 21.13 -1.58
CA LEU A 148 -0.68 19.90 -2.29
C LEU A 148 -1.67 18.78 -1.97
N ALA A 149 -2.05 18.64 -0.71
CA ALA A 149 -3.04 17.65 -0.28
C ALA A 149 -4.42 17.97 -0.87
N VAL A 150 -4.87 19.23 -0.76
CA VAL A 150 -6.17 19.67 -1.29
C VAL A 150 -6.27 19.45 -2.80
N ARG A 151 -5.26 19.87 -3.56
CA ARG A 151 -5.23 19.73 -5.03
C ARG A 151 -5.24 18.26 -5.46
N ARG A 152 -4.60 17.40 -4.70
CA ARG A 152 -4.57 15.97 -5.00
C ARG A 152 -5.97 15.36 -4.92
N ILE A 153 -6.75 15.68 -3.90
CA ILE A 153 -8.04 15.05 -3.63
C ILE A 153 -9.23 15.73 -4.30
N LEU A 154 -9.08 16.96 -4.78
CA LEU A 154 -10.16 17.76 -5.34
C LEU A 154 -10.96 17.01 -6.43
N ASN A 155 -10.28 16.19 -7.25
CA ASN A 155 -10.89 15.40 -8.30
C ASN A 155 -10.61 13.89 -8.15
N VAL A 156 -10.46 13.40 -6.94
CA VAL A 156 -10.29 11.99 -6.60
C VAL A 156 -11.24 11.62 -5.46
N PRO A 157 -12.24 10.75 -5.68
CA PRO A 157 -12.72 10.22 -6.96
C PRO A 157 -13.12 11.29 -7.97
N LYS A 158 -13.35 10.89 -9.22
CA LYS A 158 -13.63 11.85 -10.31
C LYS A 158 -14.89 12.67 -10.04
N ARG A 159 -14.75 13.98 -9.84
CA ARG A 159 -15.85 14.96 -9.69
C ARG A 159 -16.09 15.80 -10.94
N GLY A 160 -15.29 15.56 -12.00
CA GLY A 160 -15.37 16.32 -13.24
C GLY A 160 -14.88 17.77 -13.10
N ILE A 161 -13.93 18.02 -12.18
CA ILE A 161 -13.20 19.27 -12.04
C ILE A 161 -11.92 19.15 -12.87
N GLY A 162 -11.87 19.86 -13.98
CA GLY A 162 -10.75 19.75 -14.94
C GLY A 162 -9.54 20.61 -14.54
N ALA A 163 -8.39 20.33 -15.19
CA ALA A 163 -7.15 21.05 -14.94
C ALA A 163 -7.27 22.57 -15.16
N THR A 164 -8.06 23.01 -16.15
CA THR A 164 -8.30 24.44 -16.40
C THR A 164 -8.99 25.11 -15.21
N THR A 165 -9.95 24.43 -14.58
CA THR A 165 -10.63 24.95 -13.38
C THR A 165 -9.67 25.05 -12.20
N VAL A 166 -8.85 24.00 -12.00
CA VAL A 166 -7.79 23.98 -10.96
C VAL A 166 -6.82 25.14 -11.18
N GLY A 167 -6.39 25.40 -12.43
CA GLY A 167 -5.51 26.53 -12.75
C GLY A 167 -6.13 27.87 -12.39
N ARG A 168 -7.41 28.10 -12.74
CA ARG A 168 -8.11 29.36 -12.40
C ARG A 168 -8.22 29.60 -10.90
N VAL A 169 -8.51 28.56 -10.13
CA VAL A 169 -8.53 28.64 -8.66
C VAL A 169 -7.14 28.97 -8.12
N GLN A 170 -6.08 28.37 -8.70
CA GLN A 170 -4.72 28.68 -8.29
C GLN A 170 -4.32 30.12 -8.60
N ASP A 171 -4.60 30.59 -9.83
CA ASP A 171 -4.30 31.97 -10.23
C ASP A 171 -5.01 32.98 -9.31
N TYR A 172 -6.26 32.67 -8.91
CA TYR A 172 -7.00 33.48 -7.95
C TYR A 172 -6.40 33.42 -6.54
N ALA A 173 -6.03 32.23 -6.06
CA ALA A 173 -5.37 32.05 -4.78
C ALA A 173 -4.03 32.83 -4.69
N ASP A 174 -3.22 32.74 -5.74
CA ASP A 174 -1.96 33.46 -5.85
C ASP A 174 -2.17 34.99 -5.88
N TYR A 175 -3.19 35.47 -6.64
CA TYR A 175 -3.51 36.89 -6.73
C TYR A 175 -3.99 37.47 -5.40
N MET A 176 -4.85 36.72 -4.68
CA MET A 176 -5.40 37.12 -3.38
C MET A 176 -4.47 36.80 -2.21
N ASN A 177 -3.37 36.11 -2.44
CA ASN A 177 -2.43 35.61 -1.43
C ASN A 177 -3.11 34.81 -0.30
N VAL A 178 -3.97 33.89 -0.70
CA VAL A 178 -4.70 32.97 0.20
C VAL A 178 -4.35 31.51 -0.14
N SER A 179 -4.72 30.57 0.74
CA SER A 179 -4.56 29.15 0.44
C SER A 179 -5.46 28.70 -0.73
N PHE A 180 -5.06 27.64 -1.42
CA PHE A 180 -5.88 27.06 -2.49
C PHE A 180 -7.28 26.64 -1.97
N TYR A 181 -7.37 26.14 -0.74
CA TYR A 181 -8.65 25.79 -0.13
C TYR A 181 -9.51 27.03 0.17
N ASP A 182 -8.92 28.14 0.65
CA ASP A 182 -9.66 29.36 0.88
C ASP A 182 -10.22 29.95 -0.42
N ALA A 183 -9.45 29.86 -1.52
CA ALA A 183 -9.93 30.21 -2.85
C ALA A 183 -11.08 29.31 -3.31
N LEU A 184 -11.06 28.00 -2.97
CA LEU A 184 -12.20 27.10 -3.25
C LEU A 184 -13.45 27.48 -2.45
N ARG A 185 -13.31 28.02 -1.24
CA ARG A 185 -14.45 28.45 -0.39
C ARG A 185 -15.20 29.66 -0.94
N VAL A 186 -14.55 30.45 -1.74
CA VAL A 186 -15.11 31.63 -2.41
C VAL A 186 -15.09 31.43 -3.93
N ALA A 187 -15.38 30.24 -4.39
CA ALA A 187 -15.25 29.86 -5.79
C ALA A 187 -16.15 30.69 -6.73
N GLU A 188 -17.23 31.27 -6.22
CA GLU A 188 -18.09 32.24 -6.96
C GLU A 188 -17.33 33.49 -7.40
N GLU A 189 -16.30 33.91 -6.67
CA GLU A 189 -15.47 35.06 -6.99
C GLU A 189 -14.36 34.74 -8.04
N VAL A 190 -14.11 33.47 -8.30
CA VAL A 190 -13.05 33.04 -9.25
C VAL A 190 -13.52 33.27 -10.69
N PRO A 191 -12.80 34.11 -11.49
CA PRO A 191 -13.20 34.40 -12.86
C PRO A 191 -13.39 33.15 -13.72
N SER A 192 -14.50 33.11 -14.46
CA SER A 192 -14.80 32.07 -15.43
C SER A 192 -14.89 30.63 -14.85
N ILE A 193 -15.23 30.49 -13.58
CA ILE A 193 -15.34 29.14 -12.92
C ILE A 193 -16.49 28.32 -13.54
N GLY A 194 -17.54 28.96 -13.98
CA GLY A 194 -18.62 28.39 -14.77
C GLY A 194 -19.31 27.18 -14.13
N ARG A 195 -19.50 26.13 -14.94
CA ARG A 195 -20.20 24.89 -14.51
C ARG A 195 -19.48 24.09 -13.41
N SER A 196 -18.25 24.45 -13.09
CA SER A 196 -17.48 23.77 -12.04
C SER A 196 -17.83 24.30 -10.64
N LEU A 197 -18.54 25.42 -10.51
CA LEU A 197 -18.87 26.02 -9.22
C LEU A 197 -19.57 25.03 -8.29
N ASN A 198 -20.72 24.49 -8.69
CA ASN A 198 -21.48 23.55 -7.85
C ASN A 198 -20.67 22.33 -7.42
N LYS A 199 -19.70 21.87 -8.26
CA LYS A 199 -18.83 20.74 -7.93
C LYS A 199 -17.80 21.11 -6.87
N ILE A 200 -17.27 22.33 -6.94
CA ILE A 200 -16.34 22.88 -5.95
C ILE A 200 -17.07 23.10 -4.62
N GLU A 201 -18.24 23.70 -4.64
CA GLU A 201 -19.08 23.90 -3.45
C GLU A 201 -19.42 22.58 -2.78
N GLY A 202 -19.78 21.54 -3.57
CA GLY A 202 -20.00 20.19 -3.06
C GLY A 202 -18.75 19.61 -2.38
N PHE A 203 -17.58 19.81 -2.95
CA PHE A 203 -16.32 19.38 -2.34
C PHE A 203 -16.02 20.16 -1.05
N VAL A 204 -16.19 21.48 -1.04
CA VAL A 204 -15.97 22.31 0.14
C VAL A 204 -16.91 21.91 1.28
N THR A 205 -18.20 21.76 0.98
CA THR A 205 -19.22 21.32 1.96
C THR A 205 -18.87 19.94 2.54
N PHE A 206 -18.44 19.00 1.70
CA PHE A 206 -17.99 17.68 2.11
C PHE A 206 -16.81 17.76 3.09
N ILE A 207 -15.75 18.52 2.76
CA ILE A 207 -14.59 18.68 3.65
C ILE A 207 -14.99 19.37 4.96
N GLN A 208 -15.86 20.40 4.92
CA GLN A 208 -16.34 21.07 6.13
C GLN A 208 -17.14 20.14 7.05
N SER A 209 -17.96 19.27 6.48
CA SER A 209 -18.70 18.25 7.25
C SER A 209 -17.73 17.31 7.97
N LEU A 210 -16.71 16.82 7.29
CA LEU A 210 -15.69 15.94 7.88
C LEU A 210 -14.86 16.66 8.95
N LYS A 211 -14.52 17.93 8.76
CA LYS A 211 -13.85 18.75 9.78
C LYS A 211 -14.69 18.89 11.07
N SER A 212 -15.98 19.07 10.93
CA SER A 212 -16.88 19.12 12.09
C SER A 212 -16.94 17.78 12.82
N LYS A 213 -17.00 16.68 12.08
CA LYS A 213 -16.98 15.31 12.65
C LYS A 213 -15.65 14.97 13.33
N ALA A 214 -14.52 15.43 12.78
CA ALA A 214 -13.18 15.17 13.30
C ALA A 214 -12.94 15.72 14.72
N GLN A 215 -13.82 16.58 15.23
CA GLN A 215 -13.77 17.05 16.61
C GLN A 215 -14.25 16.01 17.63
N ALA A 216 -15.03 15.03 17.20
CA ALA A 216 -15.63 14.00 18.05
C ALA A 216 -15.28 12.57 17.62
N TYR A 217 -14.87 12.36 16.39
CA TYR A 217 -14.57 11.07 15.79
C TYR A 217 -13.07 10.76 15.89
N SER A 218 -12.75 9.49 16.03
CA SER A 218 -11.39 9.00 15.97
C SER A 218 -10.82 9.10 14.53
N VAL A 219 -9.50 8.93 14.38
CA VAL A 219 -8.84 8.94 13.07
C VAL A 219 -9.39 7.82 12.18
N THR A 220 -9.64 6.65 12.77
CA THR A 220 -10.20 5.50 12.06
C THR A 220 -11.62 5.79 11.57
N GLU A 221 -12.49 6.32 12.43
CA GLU A 221 -13.86 6.69 12.05
C GLU A 221 -13.90 7.75 10.94
N ILE A 222 -13.01 8.74 10.98
CA ILE A 222 -12.90 9.75 9.91
C ILE A 222 -12.39 9.12 8.60
N LEU A 223 -11.44 8.20 8.67
CA LEU A 223 -10.93 7.50 7.49
C LEU A 223 -12.03 6.65 6.84
N GLU A 224 -12.79 5.90 7.63
CA GLU A 224 -13.92 5.10 7.16
C GLU A 224 -15.02 5.98 6.54
N GLU A 225 -15.37 7.09 7.18
CA GLU A 225 -16.31 8.09 6.64
C GLU A 225 -15.84 8.66 5.28
N VAL A 226 -14.54 8.96 5.14
CA VAL A 226 -13.96 9.40 3.87
C VAL A 226 -14.14 8.33 2.79
N ILE A 227 -13.84 7.08 3.11
CA ILE A 227 -13.95 5.95 2.17
C ILE A 227 -15.40 5.77 1.72
N ASP A 228 -16.33 5.74 2.67
CA ASP A 228 -17.77 5.50 2.42
C ASP A 228 -18.40 6.64 1.65
N LEU A 229 -18.24 7.89 2.13
CA LEU A 229 -18.87 9.05 1.49
C LEU A 229 -18.27 9.41 0.12
N THR A 230 -17.02 9.04 -0.13
CA THR A 230 -16.42 9.22 -1.46
C THR A 230 -16.75 8.07 -2.42
N GLY A 231 -17.17 6.91 -1.93
CA GLY A 231 -17.35 5.69 -2.72
C GLY A 231 -16.03 5.16 -3.31
N TYR A 232 -14.89 5.49 -2.69
CA TYR A 232 -13.55 5.15 -3.21
C TYR A 232 -13.37 3.64 -3.42
N VAL A 233 -13.81 2.84 -2.44
CA VAL A 233 -13.74 1.38 -2.51
C VAL A 233 -14.76 0.82 -3.50
N ASP A 234 -15.93 1.44 -3.62
CA ASP A 234 -16.95 0.98 -4.58
C ASP A 234 -16.51 1.21 -6.03
N GLU A 235 -15.83 2.32 -6.30
CA GLU A 235 -15.21 2.57 -7.62
C GLU A 235 -14.17 1.48 -7.94
N LEU A 236 -13.31 1.11 -6.96
CA LEU A 236 -12.35 0.02 -7.13
C LEU A 236 -13.01 -1.36 -7.30
N LYS A 237 -14.08 -1.65 -6.58
CA LYS A 237 -14.84 -2.91 -6.75
C LYS A 237 -15.47 -2.99 -8.14
N ALA A 238 -15.95 -1.88 -8.68
CA ALA A 238 -16.52 -1.83 -10.01
C ALA A 238 -15.50 -2.10 -11.14
N GLU A 239 -14.21 -1.83 -10.91
CA GLU A 239 -13.14 -2.16 -11.86
C GLU A 239 -12.90 -3.67 -11.99
N ASP A 240 -13.18 -4.47 -10.93
CA ASP A 240 -13.03 -5.94 -10.82
C ASP A 240 -11.72 -6.52 -11.42
N THR A 241 -10.61 -5.83 -11.22
CA THR A 241 -9.28 -6.26 -11.67
C THR A 241 -8.44 -6.81 -10.50
N GLU A 242 -7.40 -7.60 -10.79
CA GLU A 242 -6.40 -7.98 -9.78
C GLU A 242 -5.76 -6.76 -9.11
N GLU A 243 -5.53 -5.71 -9.89
CA GLU A 243 -4.93 -4.46 -9.38
C GLU A 243 -5.89 -3.73 -8.44
N SER A 244 -7.18 -3.63 -8.78
CA SER A 244 -8.17 -2.98 -7.91
C SER A 244 -8.38 -3.75 -6.60
N ARG A 245 -8.36 -5.09 -6.63
CA ARG A 245 -8.40 -5.92 -5.41
C ARG A 245 -7.20 -5.69 -4.52
N ALA A 246 -6.00 -5.63 -5.10
CA ALA A 246 -4.77 -5.31 -4.34
C ALA A 246 -4.81 -3.91 -3.71
N ARG A 247 -5.45 -2.92 -4.38
CA ARG A 247 -5.65 -1.58 -3.80
C ARG A 247 -6.63 -1.61 -2.63
N ILE A 248 -7.69 -2.42 -2.70
CA ILE A 248 -8.63 -2.61 -1.57
C ILE A 248 -7.89 -3.21 -0.37
N GLU A 249 -7.08 -4.27 -0.57
CA GLU A 249 -6.25 -4.84 0.50
C GLU A 249 -5.32 -3.78 1.13
N ASN A 250 -4.76 -2.87 0.34
CA ASN A 250 -3.94 -1.78 0.86
C ASN A 250 -4.75 -0.79 1.71
N ILE A 251 -5.99 -0.52 1.34
CA ILE A 251 -6.90 0.34 2.12
C ILE A 251 -7.26 -0.31 3.46
N ASP A 252 -7.60 -1.61 3.45
CA ASP A 252 -7.86 -2.38 4.67
C ASP A 252 -6.66 -2.38 5.62
N GLU A 253 -5.45 -2.46 5.04
CA GLU A 253 -4.21 -2.39 5.80
C GLU A 253 -3.96 -0.98 6.38
N LEU A 254 -4.37 0.09 5.69
CA LEU A 254 -4.33 1.45 6.23
C LEU A 254 -5.31 1.62 7.40
N ILE A 255 -6.53 1.08 7.29
CA ILE A 255 -7.52 1.09 8.39
C ILE A 255 -6.95 0.34 9.60
N SER A 256 -6.39 -0.86 9.40
CA SER A 256 -5.75 -1.63 10.48
C SER A 256 -4.63 -0.85 11.17
N LYS A 257 -3.91 -0.02 10.42
CA LYS A 257 -2.87 0.86 10.96
C LYS A 257 -3.44 1.97 11.84
N THR A 258 -4.56 2.60 11.44
CA THR A 258 -5.18 3.64 12.26
C THR A 258 -5.71 3.07 13.56
N VAL A 259 -6.33 1.89 13.56
CA VAL A 259 -6.76 1.18 14.76
C VAL A 259 -5.58 0.92 15.71
N SER A 260 -4.49 0.33 15.19
CA SER A 260 -3.29 0.04 15.99
C SER A 260 -2.65 1.31 16.57
N TYR A 261 -2.70 2.42 15.83
CA TYR A 261 -2.22 3.71 16.29
C TYR A 261 -3.07 4.26 17.44
N GLU A 262 -4.40 4.18 17.33
CA GLU A 262 -5.33 4.61 18.38
C GLU A 262 -5.18 3.79 19.67
N GLU A 263 -5.00 2.47 19.55
CA GLU A 263 -4.75 1.59 20.68
C GLU A 263 -3.44 1.97 21.40
N ALA A 264 -2.39 2.24 20.64
CA ALA A 264 -1.10 2.68 21.18
C ALA A 264 -1.22 4.03 21.91
N MET A 265 -1.92 5.00 21.32
CA MET A 265 -2.16 6.31 21.93
C MET A 265 -2.97 6.20 23.23
N LYS A 266 -4.05 5.39 23.24
CA LYS A 266 -4.83 5.11 24.46
C LYS A 266 -3.98 4.47 25.56
N ALA A 267 -3.09 3.54 25.19
CA ALA A 267 -2.17 2.90 26.14
C ALA A 267 -1.18 3.91 26.77
N GLU A 268 -0.81 4.96 26.03
CA GLU A 268 0.05 6.05 26.53
C GLU A 268 -0.75 7.16 27.26
N GLY A 269 -2.06 7.03 27.39
CA GLY A 269 -2.93 8.04 28.00
C GLY A 269 -3.04 9.35 27.20
N ARG A 270 -2.85 9.28 25.89
CA ARG A 270 -2.94 10.40 24.95
C ARG A 270 -4.22 10.31 24.13
N ASP A 271 -4.86 11.45 23.93
CA ASP A 271 -5.95 11.53 22.97
C ASP A 271 -5.41 11.34 21.54
N CYS A 272 -6.06 10.46 20.78
CA CYS A 272 -5.73 10.25 19.38
C CYS A 272 -6.38 11.34 18.52
N LEU A 273 -5.68 12.46 18.40
CA LEU A 273 -6.13 13.56 17.53
C LEU A 273 -5.52 13.40 16.14
N LEU A 274 -6.25 13.82 15.13
CA LEU A 274 -5.85 13.69 13.73
C LEU A 274 -4.49 14.35 13.46
N TYR A 275 -4.19 15.48 14.10
CA TYR A 275 -2.94 16.22 13.95
C TYR A 275 -1.72 15.57 14.64
N THR A 276 -1.91 14.58 15.52
CA THR A 276 -0.79 13.85 16.16
C THR A 276 -0.41 12.59 15.41
N SER A 277 -1.16 12.22 14.37
CA SER A 277 -0.83 11.06 13.54
C SER A 277 0.52 11.27 12.84
N PRO A 278 1.52 10.38 13.01
CA PRO A 278 2.79 10.51 12.36
C PRO A 278 2.61 10.34 10.85
N SER A 279 2.59 11.48 10.14
CA SER A 279 2.77 11.44 8.70
C SER A 279 4.24 11.07 8.43
N PRO A 280 4.54 10.03 7.67
CA PRO A 280 5.92 9.77 7.28
C PRO A 280 6.42 10.96 6.48
N ARG A 281 7.52 11.56 6.96
CA ARG A 281 8.29 12.59 6.25
C ARG A 281 9.03 11.99 5.07
#